data_83dcba6a0c429ba93334df4a78064a6a
#
_entry.id   83dcba6a0c429ba93334df4a78064a6a
#
_cell.length_a   1.000
_cell.length_b   1.000
_cell.length_c   1.000
_cell.angle_alpha   90.00
_cell.angle_beta   90.00
_cell.angle_gamma   90.00
#
_symmetry.space_group_name_H-M   'P 1'
#
loop_
_entity.id
_entity.type
_entity.pdbx_description
1 polymer ?
#
loop_
_entity_poly.entity_id
_entity_poly.type
_entity_poly.pdbx_seq_one_letter_code
_entity_poly.pdbx_strand_id
1 'polypeptide(L)'
;MTTTTGNQGVKISRLKTTDSGFGETLDSLIAWDMASNTAVEKTVVEIISHIQSNGDDALLELTNRLDRRSCSDITQICVGQEEMSRALASLDHETRQALEKSAQRIEDYHQHQLQDSWQYKEPDGTMLGQQITPMQRVGIYVPGGKASYPSSVLMNAIPARVAGVQEIIMVVPAPDGELTPIVLAAAAIAGVDRVFTIGGAQAVAALAYGTATIPKVDKIVGPGNIYVATAKRFVFGSVGLDMVAGPSEILVICDGKTNPDWIAMDLFSQAEHDEDAQAILLTWDPKFIQAVGESMARLLPEMERCDIIAKSLASRGALILVDSPEQAAEISNRIAPEHLELSVEDPESWLPSIHHAGAIFMGRHTAEALGDYCAGPNHVLPTSATARFSSPLGVYDFQKRSSLIYCTEQGASELGKLASVLGRGESLTAHARSAEYRIEK
;
A
#
# COMPACT_ATOMS: atom_id res chain seq x y z
N MET A 1 28.04 -27.61 -37.88
CA MET A 1 27.68 -28.00 -36.50
C MET A 1 26.65 -26.99 -36.02
N THR A 2 25.41 -27.34 -36.18
CA THR A 2 24.25 -26.53 -35.78
C THR A 2 24.01 -26.79 -34.30
N THR A 3 24.35 -25.83 -33.46
CA THR A 3 23.95 -25.81 -32.03
C THR A 3 22.47 -25.46 -31.96
N THR A 4 21.63 -26.46 -31.82
CA THR A 4 20.25 -26.34 -31.37
C THR A 4 20.30 -25.88 -29.92
N THR A 5 20.06 -24.59 -29.67
CA THR A 5 19.69 -24.06 -28.35
C THR A 5 18.34 -24.65 -28.00
N GLY A 6 18.35 -25.65 -27.12
CA GLY A 6 17.13 -26.21 -26.57
C GLY A 6 16.34 -25.10 -25.86
N ASN A 7 15.07 -25.01 -26.22
CA ASN A 7 14.07 -24.17 -25.61
C ASN A 7 13.92 -24.58 -24.13
N GLN A 8 14.73 -24.03 -23.24
CA GLN A 8 14.54 -24.20 -21.80
C GLN A 8 13.30 -23.36 -21.43
N GLY A 9 12.18 -24.05 -21.22
CA GLY A 9 10.94 -23.41 -20.78
C GLY A 9 11.15 -22.57 -19.52
N VAL A 10 10.31 -21.55 -19.33
CA VAL A 10 10.32 -20.72 -18.11
C VAL A 10 10.24 -21.60 -16.87
N LYS A 11 11.17 -21.41 -15.95
CA LYS A 11 11.17 -22.13 -14.67
C LYS A 11 10.07 -21.54 -13.78
N ILE A 12 8.99 -22.28 -13.60
CA ILE A 12 7.84 -21.92 -12.75
C ILE A 12 7.24 -23.20 -12.15
N SER A 13 6.76 -23.14 -10.92
CA SER A 13 6.13 -24.27 -10.26
C SER A 13 4.83 -24.67 -10.97
N ARG A 14 4.61 -25.98 -11.19
CA ARG A 14 3.35 -26.51 -11.74
C ARG A 14 2.74 -27.45 -10.72
N LEU A 15 1.59 -27.09 -10.20
CA LEU A 15 0.93 -27.80 -9.10
C LEU A 15 -0.46 -28.25 -9.53
N LYS A 16 -0.95 -29.31 -8.87
CA LYS A 16 -2.35 -29.75 -8.98
C LYS A 16 -2.89 -29.96 -7.57
N THR A 17 -4.12 -29.57 -7.35
CA THR A 17 -4.78 -29.75 -6.04
C THR A 17 -4.92 -31.20 -5.66
N THR A 18 -4.93 -32.12 -6.64
CA THR A 18 -4.96 -33.58 -6.45
C THR A 18 -3.61 -34.19 -6.05
N ASP A 19 -2.50 -33.45 -6.13
CA ASP A 19 -1.18 -33.99 -5.79
C ASP A 19 -1.07 -34.19 -4.26
N SER A 20 -0.45 -35.31 -3.86
CA SER A 20 -0.15 -35.53 -2.45
C SER A 20 0.81 -34.47 -1.93
N GLY A 21 0.48 -33.79 -0.80
CA GLY A 21 1.30 -32.71 -0.26
C GLY A 21 1.04 -31.34 -0.87
N PHE A 22 0.03 -31.18 -1.75
CA PHE A 22 -0.33 -29.87 -2.32
C PHE A 22 -0.48 -28.80 -1.26
N GLY A 23 -1.17 -29.10 -0.16
CA GLY A 23 -1.41 -28.15 0.94
C GLY A 23 -0.12 -27.61 1.55
N GLU A 24 0.85 -28.49 1.82
CA GLU A 24 2.17 -28.11 2.37
C GLU A 24 3.01 -27.31 1.36
N THR A 25 2.93 -27.72 0.09
CA THR A 25 3.63 -27.00 -0.99
C THR A 25 3.07 -25.60 -1.18
N LEU A 26 1.74 -25.45 -1.16
CA LEU A 26 1.09 -24.15 -1.23
C LEU A 26 1.46 -23.29 -0.02
N ASP A 27 1.41 -23.84 1.20
CA ASP A 27 1.80 -23.09 2.41
C ASP A 27 3.25 -22.59 2.34
N SER A 28 4.16 -23.45 1.84
CA SER A 28 5.55 -23.04 1.64
C SER A 28 5.69 -21.94 0.57
N LEU A 29 4.91 -22.01 -0.51
CA LEU A 29 4.94 -21.03 -1.59
C LEU A 29 4.44 -19.65 -1.13
N ILE A 30 3.35 -19.63 -0.34
CA ILE A 30 2.72 -18.39 0.15
C ILE A 30 3.29 -17.90 1.49
N ALA A 31 4.20 -18.67 2.10
CA ALA A 31 4.88 -18.23 3.32
C ALA A 31 5.73 -17.00 3.04
N TRP A 32 5.47 -15.96 3.81
CA TRP A 32 6.31 -14.76 3.82
C TRP A 32 7.24 -14.84 5.03
N ASP A 33 8.55 -14.90 4.75
CA ASP A 33 9.53 -14.86 5.82
C ASP A 33 9.63 -13.44 6.36
N MET A 34 8.79 -13.15 7.34
CA MET A 34 8.83 -11.92 8.13
C MET A 34 9.95 -11.98 9.19
N ALA A 35 10.86 -12.97 9.08
CA ALA A 35 11.96 -13.10 10.01
C ALA A 35 12.73 -11.78 10.11
N SER A 36 12.85 -11.28 11.32
CA SER A 36 13.56 -10.06 11.61
C SER A 36 15.01 -10.20 11.12
N ASN A 37 15.36 -9.42 10.09
CA ASN A 37 16.75 -9.30 9.71
C ASN A 37 17.45 -8.45 10.79
N THR A 38 17.99 -9.13 11.82
CA THR A 38 18.61 -8.49 12.98
C THR A 38 19.67 -7.45 12.61
N ALA A 39 20.37 -7.65 11.49
CA ALA A 39 21.34 -6.68 10.98
C ALA A 39 20.66 -5.40 10.47
N VAL A 40 19.56 -5.55 9.73
CA VAL A 40 18.75 -4.42 9.26
C VAL A 40 18.13 -3.68 10.45
N GLU A 41 17.54 -4.40 11.40
CA GLU A 41 16.95 -3.80 12.60
C GLU A 41 17.95 -2.98 13.40
N LYS A 42 19.15 -3.52 13.64
CA LYS A 42 20.22 -2.79 14.33
C LYS A 42 20.59 -1.51 13.59
N THR A 43 20.80 -1.59 12.28
CA THR A 43 21.12 -0.42 11.45
C THR A 43 20.01 0.63 11.51
N VAL A 44 18.75 0.21 11.44
CA VAL A 44 17.59 1.13 11.48
C VAL A 44 17.48 1.81 12.84
N VAL A 45 17.67 1.08 13.94
CA VAL A 45 17.66 1.65 15.30
C VAL A 45 18.77 2.70 15.46
N GLU A 46 19.99 2.42 14.96
CA GLU A 46 21.10 3.36 14.97
C GLU A 46 20.76 4.64 14.17
N ILE A 47 20.19 4.50 12.97
CA ILE A 47 19.75 5.62 12.13
C ILE A 47 18.70 6.46 12.85
N ILE A 48 17.66 5.83 13.39
CA ILE A 48 16.59 6.53 14.11
C ILE A 48 17.15 7.32 15.29
N SER A 49 18.00 6.69 16.11
CA SER A 49 18.61 7.32 17.27
C SER A 49 19.51 8.49 16.86
N HIS A 50 20.21 8.36 15.73
CA HIS A 50 21.08 9.42 15.21
C HIS A 50 20.27 10.64 14.75
N ILE A 51 19.15 10.42 14.03
CA ILE A 51 18.24 11.51 13.61
C ILE A 51 17.61 12.20 14.83
N GLN A 52 17.16 11.43 15.83
CA GLN A 52 16.57 12.00 17.04
C GLN A 52 17.54 12.89 17.82
N SER A 53 18.84 12.53 17.83
CA SER A 53 19.86 13.24 18.61
C SER A 53 20.45 14.45 17.89
N ASN A 54 20.57 14.40 16.56
CA ASN A 54 21.34 15.36 15.79
C ASN A 54 20.55 16.03 14.65
N GLY A 55 19.27 15.68 14.46
CA GLY A 55 18.34 16.37 13.55
C GLY A 55 18.86 16.50 12.12
N ASP A 56 18.90 17.74 11.61
CA ASP A 56 19.31 18.05 10.24
C ASP A 56 20.75 17.66 9.91
N ASP A 57 21.67 17.74 10.87
CA ASP A 57 23.09 17.36 10.67
C ASP A 57 23.20 15.85 10.37
N ALA A 58 22.51 15.03 11.16
CA ALA A 58 22.45 13.59 10.92
C ALA A 58 21.76 13.25 9.60
N LEU A 59 20.67 13.96 9.26
CA LEU A 59 19.95 13.76 8.03
C LEU A 59 20.83 14.06 6.81
N LEU A 60 21.56 15.15 6.86
CA LEU A 60 22.49 15.57 5.78
C LEU A 60 23.64 14.56 5.62
N GLU A 61 24.25 14.15 6.74
CA GLU A 61 25.32 13.12 6.76
C GLU A 61 24.84 11.82 6.11
N LEU A 62 23.69 11.30 6.58
CA LEU A 62 23.13 10.06 6.09
C LEU A 62 22.73 10.13 4.61
N THR A 63 22.15 11.24 4.17
CA THR A 63 21.78 11.46 2.77
C THR A 63 23.03 11.50 1.89
N ASN A 64 24.07 12.23 2.29
CA ASN A 64 25.33 12.27 1.55
C ASN A 64 25.96 10.88 1.43
N ARG A 65 25.96 10.10 2.52
CA ARG A 65 26.57 8.78 2.54
C ARG A 65 25.78 7.73 1.77
N LEU A 66 24.45 7.68 1.96
CA LEU A 66 23.60 6.60 1.44
C LEU A 66 23.10 6.86 0.02
N ASP A 67 22.83 8.12 -0.32
CA ASP A 67 22.37 8.55 -1.64
C ASP A 67 23.51 9.11 -2.51
N ARG A 68 24.78 8.95 -2.08
CA ARG A 68 25.98 9.40 -2.82
C ARG A 68 25.92 10.87 -3.22
N ARG A 69 25.41 11.72 -2.33
CA ARG A 69 25.32 13.17 -2.53
C ARG A 69 26.51 13.91 -1.92
N SER A 70 26.61 15.19 -2.22
CA SER A 70 27.64 16.09 -1.68
C SER A 70 27.01 17.42 -1.26
N CYS A 71 25.86 17.33 -0.57
CA CYS A 71 25.15 18.50 -0.07
C CYS A 71 25.94 19.13 1.08
N SER A 72 26.20 20.42 1.00
CA SER A 72 26.85 21.20 2.06
C SER A 72 25.84 21.85 3.02
N ASP A 73 24.59 21.93 2.61
CA ASP A 73 23.52 22.57 3.37
C ASP A 73 22.20 21.79 3.19
N ILE A 74 21.39 21.75 4.25
CA ILE A 74 20.14 21.01 4.29
C ILE A 74 19.10 21.55 3.26
N THR A 75 19.18 22.82 2.87
CA THR A 75 18.28 23.39 1.87
C THR A 75 18.44 22.76 0.49
N GLN A 76 19.58 22.14 0.21
CA GLN A 76 19.84 21.46 -1.06
C GLN A 76 19.05 20.14 -1.23
N ILE A 77 18.42 19.64 -0.17
CA ILE A 77 17.49 18.53 -0.26
C ILE A 77 16.04 18.99 -0.42
N CYS A 78 15.75 20.26 -0.31
CA CYS A 78 14.41 20.83 -0.38
C CYS A 78 14.05 21.16 -1.83
N VAL A 79 12.87 20.74 -2.27
CA VAL A 79 12.30 21.08 -3.57
C VAL A 79 11.05 21.94 -3.34
N GLY A 80 11.05 23.13 -3.90
CA GLY A 80 9.97 24.12 -3.74
C GLY A 80 8.90 24.00 -4.83
N GLN A 81 7.79 24.74 -4.64
CA GLN A 81 6.64 24.79 -5.56
C GLN A 81 7.03 25.25 -6.98
N GLU A 82 7.98 26.21 -7.10
CA GLU A 82 8.45 26.67 -8.41
C GLU A 82 9.15 25.56 -9.20
N GLU A 83 9.91 24.70 -8.54
CA GLU A 83 10.61 23.59 -9.18
C GLU A 83 9.63 22.51 -9.62
N MET A 84 8.66 22.15 -8.77
CA MET A 84 7.57 21.25 -9.14
C MET A 84 6.77 21.78 -10.33
N SER A 85 6.45 23.08 -10.34
CA SER A 85 5.73 23.74 -11.45
C SER A 85 6.54 23.75 -12.73
N ARG A 86 7.85 23.99 -12.66
CA ARG A 86 8.75 23.89 -13.81
C ARG A 86 8.84 22.47 -14.36
N ALA A 87 8.91 21.47 -13.49
CA ALA A 87 8.91 20.08 -13.87
C ALA A 87 7.63 19.71 -14.63
N LEU A 88 6.45 20.12 -14.13
CA LEU A 88 5.18 19.93 -14.82
C LEU A 88 5.14 20.62 -16.19
N ALA A 89 5.66 21.84 -16.28
CA ALA A 89 5.71 22.59 -17.55
C ALA A 89 6.70 21.98 -18.56
N SER A 90 7.69 21.21 -18.12
CA SER A 90 8.69 20.56 -18.98
C SER A 90 8.25 19.25 -19.60
N LEU A 91 7.16 18.65 -19.13
CA LEU A 91 6.64 17.40 -19.70
C LEU A 91 6.08 17.62 -21.11
N ASP A 92 6.24 16.62 -21.95
CA ASP A 92 5.51 16.56 -23.21
C ASP A 92 4.00 16.49 -22.98
N HIS A 93 3.23 16.84 -24.01
CA HIS A 93 1.78 16.93 -23.91
C HIS A 93 1.11 15.59 -23.57
N GLU A 94 1.59 14.49 -24.13
CA GLU A 94 1.00 13.15 -23.95
C GLU A 94 1.20 12.66 -22.50
N THR A 95 2.42 12.72 -22.00
CA THR A 95 2.77 12.36 -20.61
C THR A 95 2.01 13.21 -19.61
N ARG A 96 1.97 14.54 -19.83
CA ARG A 96 1.21 15.44 -18.97
C ARG A 96 -0.27 15.11 -18.95
N GLN A 97 -0.89 14.89 -20.11
CA GLN A 97 -2.31 14.56 -20.22
C GLN A 97 -2.63 13.22 -19.56
N ALA A 98 -1.75 12.22 -19.67
CA ALA A 98 -1.92 10.93 -19.00
C ALA A 98 -1.92 11.08 -17.48
N LEU A 99 -0.98 11.83 -16.91
CA LEU A 99 -0.93 12.11 -15.47
C LEU A 99 -2.15 12.87 -14.98
N GLU A 100 -2.57 13.93 -15.68
CA GLU A 100 -3.74 14.72 -15.31
C GLU A 100 -5.03 13.90 -15.34
N LYS A 101 -5.21 13.05 -16.35
CA LYS A 101 -6.37 12.15 -16.44
C LYS A 101 -6.36 11.07 -15.36
N SER A 102 -5.19 10.49 -15.07
CA SER A 102 -5.03 9.53 -13.99
C SER A 102 -5.38 10.19 -12.65
N ALA A 103 -4.81 11.37 -12.37
CA ALA A 103 -5.10 12.12 -11.15
C ALA A 103 -6.60 12.40 -10.98
N GLN A 104 -7.29 12.83 -12.05
CA GLN A 104 -8.73 13.08 -11.99
C GLN A 104 -9.53 11.83 -11.65
N ARG A 105 -9.22 10.67 -12.27
CA ARG A 105 -9.92 9.41 -11.97
C ARG A 105 -9.67 8.93 -10.54
N ILE A 106 -8.45 9.12 -10.03
CA ILE A 106 -8.11 8.81 -8.64
C ILE A 106 -8.90 9.73 -7.70
N GLU A 107 -8.97 11.02 -7.99
CA GLU A 107 -9.74 11.97 -7.20
C GLU A 107 -11.24 11.62 -7.21
N ASP A 108 -11.82 11.40 -8.39
CA ASP A 108 -13.24 11.04 -8.54
C ASP A 108 -13.58 9.79 -7.71
N TYR A 109 -12.75 8.75 -7.78
CA TYR A 109 -12.96 7.54 -6.98
C TYR A 109 -12.91 7.81 -5.47
N HIS A 110 -11.90 8.54 -5.02
CA HIS A 110 -11.69 8.81 -3.60
C HIS A 110 -12.72 9.78 -3.01
N GLN A 111 -13.36 10.63 -3.81
CA GLN A 111 -14.50 11.45 -3.38
C GLN A 111 -15.66 10.59 -2.85
N HIS A 112 -15.88 9.39 -3.40
CA HIS A 112 -16.90 8.46 -2.91
C HIS A 112 -16.58 7.84 -1.55
N GLN A 113 -15.35 7.95 -1.06
CA GLN A 113 -14.93 7.43 0.25
C GLN A 113 -15.09 8.43 1.39
N LEU A 114 -15.42 9.69 1.10
CA LEU A 114 -15.66 10.70 2.12
C LEU A 114 -16.81 10.29 3.03
N GLN A 115 -16.62 10.49 4.33
CA GLN A 115 -17.62 10.24 5.35
C GLN A 115 -17.95 11.55 6.07
N ASP A 116 -19.25 11.76 6.35
CA ASP A 116 -19.72 12.88 7.11
C ASP A 116 -19.75 12.57 8.61
N SER A 117 -19.57 13.62 9.44
CA SER A 117 -19.87 13.54 10.87
C SER A 117 -21.37 13.32 11.05
N TRP A 118 -21.72 12.54 12.07
CA TRP A 118 -23.12 12.22 12.34
C TRP A 118 -23.43 12.29 13.82
N GLN A 119 -24.71 12.53 14.15
CA GLN A 119 -25.22 12.50 15.51
C GLN A 119 -26.70 12.11 15.54
N TYR A 120 -27.12 11.55 16.66
CA TYR A 120 -28.51 11.24 16.94
C TYR A 120 -28.84 11.54 18.41
N LYS A 121 -30.14 11.61 18.75
CA LYS A 121 -30.61 11.83 20.10
C LYS A 121 -31.39 10.63 20.63
N GLU A 122 -31.10 10.26 21.86
CA GLU A 122 -31.87 9.29 22.62
C GLU A 122 -33.15 9.95 23.20
N PRO A 123 -34.14 9.13 23.65
CA PRO A 123 -35.39 9.66 24.21
C PRO A 123 -35.22 10.57 25.43
N ASP A 124 -34.16 10.39 26.21
CA ASP A 124 -33.78 11.22 27.37
C ASP A 124 -33.07 12.52 26.97
N GLY A 125 -32.94 12.76 25.67
CA GLY A 125 -32.25 13.92 25.10
C GLY A 125 -30.73 13.81 25.06
N THR A 126 -30.15 12.70 25.50
CA THR A 126 -28.70 12.40 25.29
C THR A 126 -28.38 12.40 23.80
N MET A 127 -27.36 13.16 23.41
CA MET A 127 -26.87 13.18 22.02
C MET A 127 -25.59 12.38 21.92
N LEU A 128 -25.59 11.43 21.00
CA LEU A 128 -24.43 10.62 20.64
C LEU A 128 -24.05 10.88 19.19
N GLY A 129 -22.77 10.83 18.88
CA GLY A 129 -22.32 11.05 17.51
C GLY A 129 -20.86 10.72 17.29
N GLN A 130 -20.42 11.01 16.08
CA GLN A 130 -19.03 10.86 15.66
C GLN A 130 -18.62 12.09 14.86
N GLN A 131 -17.56 12.73 15.28
CA GLN A 131 -16.91 13.81 14.53
C GLN A 131 -15.79 13.24 13.69
N ILE A 132 -15.82 13.50 12.40
CA ILE A 132 -14.78 13.13 11.45
C ILE A 132 -13.95 14.36 11.15
N THR A 133 -12.63 14.25 11.32
CA THR A 133 -11.68 15.35 11.09
C THR A 133 -10.46 14.83 10.35
N PRO A 134 -9.94 15.59 9.35
CA PRO A 134 -8.69 15.22 8.69
C PRO A 134 -7.51 15.26 9.67
N MET A 135 -6.43 14.55 9.30
CA MET A 135 -5.13 14.75 9.93
C MET A 135 -4.57 16.12 9.54
N GLN A 136 -3.73 16.69 10.39
CA GLN A 136 -3.16 18.00 10.11
C GLN A 136 -2.04 17.92 9.07
N ARG A 137 -1.14 16.94 9.23
CA ARG A 137 0.05 16.78 8.38
C ARG A 137 0.35 15.33 8.10
N VAL A 138 0.65 14.99 6.85
CA VAL A 138 0.94 13.63 6.41
C VAL A 138 2.25 13.60 5.63
N GLY A 139 3.06 12.59 5.90
CA GLY A 139 4.27 12.27 5.14
C GLY A 139 3.99 11.17 4.12
N ILE A 140 4.31 11.39 2.85
CA ILE A 140 4.27 10.36 1.83
C ILE A 140 5.69 9.93 1.46
N TYR A 141 5.96 8.64 1.52
CA TYR A 141 7.21 8.06 1.07
C TYR A 141 7.03 7.53 -0.36
N VAL A 142 7.78 8.09 -1.29
CA VAL A 142 7.78 7.64 -2.69
C VAL A 142 9.08 6.89 -2.94
N PRO A 143 9.01 5.63 -3.42
CA PRO A 143 10.22 4.90 -3.77
C PRO A 143 11.00 5.59 -4.88
N GLY A 144 12.30 5.35 -4.94
CA GLY A 144 13.18 5.85 -6.00
C GLY A 144 14.35 4.91 -6.21
N GLY A 145 15.15 5.17 -7.25
CA GLY A 145 16.37 4.45 -7.57
C GLY A 145 16.28 3.63 -8.84
N LYS A 146 15.62 2.46 -8.85
CA LYS A 146 15.54 1.58 -10.03
C LYS A 146 14.49 2.03 -11.06
N ALA A 147 13.45 2.72 -10.62
CA ALA A 147 12.37 3.25 -11.45
C ALA A 147 11.84 4.56 -10.86
N SER A 148 11.09 5.31 -11.66
CA SER A 148 10.34 6.49 -11.23
C SER A 148 8.90 6.06 -10.97
N TYR A 149 8.31 6.53 -9.86
CA TYR A 149 6.96 6.14 -9.44
C TYR A 149 6.02 7.34 -9.31
N PRO A 150 5.69 8.03 -10.42
CA PRO A 150 4.73 9.13 -10.40
C PRO A 150 3.33 8.67 -9.97
N SER A 151 2.94 7.43 -10.28
CA SER A 151 1.69 6.82 -9.82
C SER A 151 1.63 6.74 -8.29
N SER A 152 2.72 6.34 -7.61
CA SER A 152 2.77 6.33 -6.15
C SER A 152 2.62 7.72 -5.55
N VAL A 153 3.07 8.78 -6.23
CA VAL A 153 2.81 10.16 -5.78
C VAL A 153 1.31 10.43 -5.81
N LEU A 154 0.64 10.17 -6.95
CA LEU A 154 -0.79 10.41 -7.11
C LEU A 154 -1.61 9.59 -6.11
N MET A 155 -1.32 8.28 -6.00
CA MET A 155 -2.06 7.33 -5.15
C MET A 155 -1.92 7.60 -3.64
N ASN A 156 -0.84 8.23 -3.20
CA ASN A 156 -0.68 8.61 -1.80
C ASN A 156 -1.18 10.02 -1.50
N ALA A 157 -0.92 10.99 -2.38
CA ALA A 157 -1.22 12.40 -2.10
C ALA A 157 -2.70 12.76 -2.36
N ILE A 158 -3.32 12.23 -3.42
CA ILE A 158 -4.69 12.60 -3.78
C ILE A 158 -5.70 12.20 -2.70
N PRO A 159 -5.73 10.95 -2.17
CA PRO A 159 -6.67 10.61 -1.09
C PRO A 159 -6.43 11.41 0.19
N ALA A 160 -5.18 11.78 0.50
CA ALA A 160 -4.88 12.68 1.62
C ALA A 160 -5.48 14.07 1.40
N ARG A 161 -5.38 14.59 0.19
CA ARG A 161 -5.97 15.88 -0.20
C ARG A 161 -7.49 15.84 -0.18
N VAL A 162 -8.10 14.79 -0.73
CA VAL A 162 -9.56 14.58 -0.69
C VAL A 162 -10.06 14.49 0.76
N ALA A 163 -9.31 13.87 1.66
CA ALA A 163 -9.61 13.82 3.09
C ALA A 163 -9.58 15.18 3.78
N GLY A 164 -8.95 16.19 3.17
CA GLY A 164 -8.79 17.54 3.71
C GLY A 164 -7.53 17.73 4.56
N VAL A 165 -6.48 16.92 4.35
CA VAL A 165 -5.17 17.10 5.00
C VAL A 165 -4.61 18.48 4.65
N GLN A 166 -4.15 19.22 5.67
CA GLN A 166 -3.71 20.60 5.49
C GLN A 166 -2.32 20.74 4.89
N GLU A 167 -1.40 19.80 5.20
CA GLU A 167 -0.04 19.81 4.69
C GLU A 167 0.40 18.39 4.33
N ILE A 168 0.81 18.18 3.06
CA ILE A 168 1.30 16.92 2.53
C ILE A 168 2.79 17.08 2.24
N ILE A 169 3.61 16.30 2.94
CA ILE A 169 5.08 16.31 2.81
C ILE A 169 5.50 15.04 2.08
N MET A 170 6.19 15.18 0.97
CA MET A 170 6.75 14.06 0.21
C MET A 170 8.23 13.90 0.51
N VAL A 171 8.66 12.67 0.73
CA VAL A 171 10.07 12.27 0.73
C VAL A 171 10.32 11.28 -0.40
N VAL A 172 11.40 11.47 -1.15
CA VAL A 172 11.78 10.63 -2.28
C VAL A 172 13.30 10.56 -2.37
N PRO A 173 13.93 9.37 -2.41
CA PRO A 173 15.37 9.28 -2.58
C PRO A 173 15.80 9.83 -3.94
N ALA A 174 16.90 10.57 -3.98
CA ALA A 174 17.50 11.10 -5.19
C ALA A 174 19.00 10.75 -5.21
N PRO A 175 19.35 9.48 -5.53
CA PRO A 175 20.75 9.08 -5.64
C PRO A 175 21.49 9.94 -6.66
N ASP A 176 22.73 10.32 -6.31
CA ASP A 176 23.56 11.22 -7.11
C ASP A 176 22.93 12.61 -7.37
N GLY A 177 21.84 12.94 -6.69
CA GLY A 177 21.06 14.18 -6.83
C GLY A 177 20.07 14.16 -7.99
N GLU A 178 19.88 13.02 -8.65
CA GLU A 178 18.99 12.91 -9.79
C GLU A 178 17.57 12.56 -9.35
N LEU A 179 16.61 13.36 -9.80
CA LEU A 179 15.17 13.13 -9.64
C LEU A 179 14.49 13.38 -10.99
N THR A 180 13.70 12.38 -11.41
CA THR A 180 12.99 12.45 -12.70
C THR A 180 11.91 13.54 -12.68
N PRO A 181 11.85 14.41 -13.68
CA PRO A 181 10.86 15.50 -13.73
C PRO A 181 9.41 15.04 -13.59
N ILE A 182 9.07 13.85 -14.09
CA ILE A 182 7.72 13.29 -14.01
C ILE A 182 7.24 13.07 -12.56
N VAL A 183 8.15 12.77 -11.61
CA VAL A 183 7.82 12.60 -10.18
C VAL A 183 7.45 13.94 -9.55
N LEU A 184 8.20 14.99 -9.86
CA LEU A 184 7.90 16.36 -9.39
C LEU A 184 6.64 16.91 -10.04
N ALA A 185 6.40 16.60 -11.31
CA ALA A 185 5.17 16.95 -12.01
C ALA A 185 3.94 16.29 -11.37
N ALA A 186 4.04 15.00 -11.02
CA ALA A 186 2.99 14.30 -10.28
C ALA A 186 2.74 14.92 -8.89
N ALA A 187 3.80 15.35 -8.19
CA ALA A 187 3.69 16.06 -6.93
C ALA A 187 2.96 17.41 -7.09
N ALA A 188 3.26 18.16 -8.16
CA ALA A 188 2.55 19.40 -8.48
C ALA A 188 1.06 19.14 -8.76
N ILE A 189 0.72 18.14 -9.58
CA ILE A 189 -0.65 17.78 -9.92
C ILE A 189 -1.43 17.33 -8.66
N ALA A 190 -0.82 16.49 -7.83
CA ALA A 190 -1.45 15.97 -6.61
C ALA A 190 -1.54 17.01 -5.47
N GLY A 191 -0.89 18.19 -5.63
CA GLY A 191 -0.91 19.26 -4.65
C GLY A 191 -0.09 18.95 -3.40
N VAL A 192 1.08 18.34 -3.57
CA VAL A 192 2.06 18.17 -2.51
C VAL A 192 2.62 19.52 -2.11
N ASP A 193 2.70 19.82 -0.80
CA ASP A 193 3.15 21.11 -0.29
C ASP A 193 4.66 21.24 -0.26
N ARG A 194 5.36 20.18 0.15
CA ARG A 194 6.82 20.16 0.27
C ARG A 194 7.37 18.83 -0.22
N VAL A 195 8.50 18.89 -0.88
CA VAL A 195 9.26 17.70 -1.30
C VAL A 195 10.67 17.77 -0.72
N PHE A 196 11.12 16.64 -0.16
CA PHE A 196 12.50 16.47 0.32
C PHE A 196 13.14 15.29 -0.39
N THR A 197 14.31 15.53 -0.99
CA THR A 197 15.05 14.52 -1.74
C THR A 197 15.91 13.66 -0.80
N ILE A 198 15.23 12.86 0.02
CA ILE A 198 15.78 11.93 1.01
C ILE A 198 15.07 10.60 0.95
N GLY A 199 15.76 9.52 1.29
CA GLY A 199 15.20 8.16 1.28
C GLY A 199 15.54 7.36 2.53
N GLY A 200 15.26 6.06 2.50
CA GLY A 200 15.66 5.13 3.55
C GLY A 200 15.05 5.36 4.93
N ALA A 201 15.62 4.71 5.93
CA ALA A 201 15.18 4.81 7.32
C ALA A 201 15.30 6.22 7.91
N GLN A 202 16.27 7.02 7.44
CA GLN A 202 16.48 8.40 7.87
C GLN A 202 15.32 9.31 7.47
N ALA A 203 14.72 9.10 6.28
CA ALA A 203 13.55 9.84 5.84
C ALA A 203 12.32 9.52 6.71
N VAL A 204 12.10 8.25 7.02
CA VAL A 204 11.04 7.80 7.93
C VAL A 204 11.23 8.39 9.33
N ALA A 205 12.45 8.38 9.85
CA ALA A 205 12.75 8.97 11.16
C ALA A 205 12.54 10.48 11.19
N ALA A 206 12.98 11.20 10.13
CA ALA A 206 12.76 12.64 10.01
C ALA A 206 11.27 13.00 9.98
N LEU A 207 10.44 12.26 9.24
CA LEU A 207 8.99 12.46 9.23
C LEU A 207 8.35 12.13 10.59
N ALA A 208 8.79 11.05 11.25
CA ALA A 208 8.19 10.58 12.50
C ALA A 208 8.50 11.49 13.70
N TYR A 209 9.70 12.02 13.78
CA TYR A 209 10.15 12.80 14.95
C TYR A 209 10.27 14.30 14.68
N GLY A 210 10.40 14.67 13.42
CA GLY A 210 10.70 16.02 12.99
C GLY A 210 12.19 16.35 13.11
N THR A 211 12.64 17.36 12.35
CA THR A 211 13.93 18.03 12.47
C THR A 211 13.70 19.52 12.47
N ALA A 212 14.74 20.35 12.44
CA ALA A 212 14.54 21.80 12.30
C ALA A 212 13.93 22.17 10.95
N THR A 213 14.27 21.42 9.88
CA THR A 213 13.78 21.66 8.51
C THR A 213 12.54 20.85 8.16
N ILE A 214 12.44 19.60 8.59
CA ILE A 214 11.34 18.70 8.27
C ILE A 214 10.36 18.63 9.45
N PRO A 215 9.13 19.12 9.29
CA PRO A 215 8.14 19.05 10.35
C PRO A 215 7.73 17.59 10.64
N LYS A 216 7.48 17.27 11.91
CA LYS A 216 6.86 16.02 12.31
C LYS A 216 5.48 15.88 11.67
N VAL A 217 5.14 14.67 11.21
CA VAL A 217 3.84 14.34 10.61
C VAL A 217 2.98 13.48 11.53
N ASP A 218 1.68 13.43 11.28
CA ASP A 218 0.71 12.60 12.03
C ASP A 218 0.68 11.17 11.51
N LYS A 219 0.91 10.97 10.21
CA LYS A 219 0.92 9.66 9.54
C LYS A 219 1.97 9.62 8.44
N ILE A 220 2.61 8.46 8.27
CA ILE A 220 3.50 8.17 7.13
C ILE A 220 2.85 7.08 6.29
N VAL A 221 2.73 7.33 4.98
CA VAL A 221 2.17 6.39 4.00
C VAL A 221 3.15 6.15 2.85
N GLY A 222 2.92 5.09 2.11
CA GLY A 222 3.71 4.70 0.94
C GLY A 222 4.68 3.55 1.21
N PRO A 223 4.97 2.75 0.15
CA PRO A 223 5.85 1.60 0.21
C PRO A 223 7.33 2.01 0.19
N GLY A 224 8.20 1.09 0.58
CA GLY A 224 9.65 1.28 0.54
C GLY A 224 10.40 -0.02 0.73
N ASN A 225 11.72 0.01 0.59
CA ASN A 225 12.57 -1.15 0.77
C ASN A 225 12.58 -1.66 2.23
N ILE A 226 13.29 -2.76 2.49
CA ILE A 226 13.36 -3.39 3.82
C ILE A 226 13.76 -2.43 4.95
N TYR A 227 14.64 -1.44 4.70
CA TYR A 227 15.04 -0.45 5.69
C TYR A 227 13.89 0.52 6.02
N VAL A 228 13.12 0.91 4.99
CA VAL A 228 11.93 1.77 5.15
C VAL A 228 10.82 1.02 5.88
N ALA A 229 10.53 -0.21 5.46
CA ALA A 229 9.54 -1.08 6.11
C ALA A 229 9.89 -1.32 7.58
N THR A 230 11.15 -1.62 7.88
CA THR A 230 11.64 -1.80 9.25
C THR A 230 11.55 -0.50 10.05
N ALA A 231 11.94 0.64 9.46
CA ALA A 231 11.85 1.94 10.13
C ALA A 231 10.39 2.29 10.45
N LYS A 232 9.44 2.07 9.52
CA LYS A 232 8.00 2.24 9.76
C LYS A 232 7.56 1.42 10.99
N ARG A 233 7.95 0.15 11.10
CA ARG A 233 7.64 -0.68 12.28
C ARG A 233 8.14 -0.08 13.58
N PHE A 234 9.37 0.46 13.61
CA PHE A 234 9.95 1.02 14.83
C PHE A 234 9.39 2.38 15.23
N VAL A 235 8.91 3.18 14.30
CA VAL A 235 8.29 4.48 14.61
C VAL A 235 6.81 4.38 14.90
N PHE A 236 6.18 3.22 14.70
CA PHE A 236 4.76 3.01 15.02
C PHE A 236 4.46 3.33 16.48
N GLY A 237 3.42 4.11 16.72
CA GLY A 237 3.08 4.64 18.05
C GLY A 237 3.62 6.05 18.30
N SER A 238 4.72 6.45 17.65
CA SER A 238 5.18 7.86 17.61
C SER A 238 4.53 8.62 16.46
N VAL A 239 4.15 7.91 15.40
CA VAL A 239 3.47 8.38 14.19
C VAL A 239 2.52 7.27 13.71
N GLY A 240 1.42 7.64 13.05
CA GLY A 240 0.54 6.68 12.39
C GLY A 240 1.18 6.11 11.12
N LEU A 241 0.75 4.92 10.71
CA LEU A 241 1.18 4.29 9.46
C LEU A 241 -0.04 3.84 8.64
N ASP A 242 0.17 3.65 7.34
CA ASP A 242 -0.73 2.90 6.46
C ASP A 242 -0.61 1.40 6.73
N MET A 243 0.47 0.83 6.24
CA MET A 243 0.82 -0.59 6.35
C MET A 243 2.34 -0.79 6.29
N VAL A 244 2.77 -2.01 6.56
CA VAL A 244 4.14 -2.46 6.29
C VAL A 244 4.07 -3.36 5.06
N ALA A 245 4.44 -2.82 3.89
CA ALA A 245 4.38 -3.55 2.64
C ALA A 245 5.49 -4.60 2.54
N GLY A 246 5.14 -5.78 2.05
CA GLY A 246 6.05 -6.80 1.55
C GLY A 246 6.25 -6.70 0.04
N PRO A 247 6.86 -7.71 -0.59
CA PRO A 247 6.92 -7.84 -2.05
C PRO A 247 5.52 -7.90 -2.67
N SER A 248 5.40 -7.43 -3.90
CA SER A 248 4.12 -7.38 -4.62
C SER A 248 3.63 -8.76 -5.07
N GLU A 249 2.31 -8.92 -5.18
CA GLU A 249 1.65 -10.21 -5.42
C GLU A 249 0.51 -10.08 -6.43
N ILE A 250 0.45 -11.02 -7.39
CA ILE A 250 -0.73 -11.20 -8.23
C ILE A 250 -1.23 -12.64 -8.17
N LEU A 251 -2.54 -12.79 -8.07
CA LEU A 251 -3.26 -14.03 -8.28
C LEU A 251 -4.26 -13.86 -9.43
N VAL A 252 -4.09 -14.62 -10.48
CA VAL A 252 -5.03 -14.67 -11.60
C VAL A 252 -5.90 -15.93 -11.49
N ILE A 253 -7.21 -15.79 -11.49
CA ILE A 253 -8.16 -16.89 -11.68
C ILE A 253 -8.70 -16.81 -13.10
N CYS A 254 -8.48 -17.86 -13.91
CA CYS A 254 -8.90 -17.86 -15.29
C CYS A 254 -9.68 -19.12 -15.66
N ASP A 255 -10.82 -18.93 -16.36
CA ASP A 255 -11.69 -20.02 -16.85
C ASP A 255 -11.19 -20.69 -18.14
N GLY A 256 -9.99 -20.35 -18.60
CA GLY A 256 -9.38 -20.92 -19.81
C GLY A 256 -9.84 -20.28 -21.13
N LYS A 257 -10.68 -19.24 -21.10
CA LYS A 257 -11.22 -18.62 -22.32
C LYS A 257 -10.52 -17.29 -22.70
N THR A 258 -9.61 -16.80 -21.85
CA THR A 258 -8.80 -15.60 -22.12
C THR A 258 -7.63 -15.95 -23.03
N ASN A 259 -7.10 -14.98 -23.77
CA ASN A 259 -5.88 -15.18 -24.53
C ASN A 259 -4.73 -15.52 -23.59
N PRO A 260 -4.01 -16.66 -23.77
CA PRO A 260 -2.90 -17.05 -22.91
C PRO A 260 -1.76 -16.01 -22.85
N ASP A 261 -1.58 -15.22 -23.91
CA ASP A 261 -0.57 -14.15 -23.95
C ASP A 261 -0.90 -13.02 -22.95
N TRP A 262 -2.18 -12.71 -22.80
CA TRP A 262 -2.61 -11.69 -21.84
C TRP A 262 -2.29 -12.13 -20.41
N ILE A 263 -2.68 -13.37 -20.05
CA ILE A 263 -2.39 -13.92 -18.72
C ILE A 263 -0.87 -14.03 -18.46
N ALA A 264 -0.09 -14.40 -19.47
CA ALA A 264 1.36 -14.42 -19.34
C ALA A 264 1.93 -13.01 -19.06
N MET A 265 1.37 -11.97 -19.73
CA MET A 265 1.78 -10.58 -19.49
C MET A 265 1.33 -10.07 -18.13
N ASP A 266 0.12 -10.40 -17.65
CA ASP A 266 -0.36 -10.03 -16.34
C ASP A 266 0.51 -10.65 -15.22
N LEU A 267 0.96 -11.90 -15.39
CA LEU A 267 1.93 -12.51 -14.49
C LEU A 267 3.32 -11.85 -14.55
N PHE A 268 3.74 -11.38 -15.72
CA PHE A 268 5.02 -10.70 -15.91
C PHE A 268 5.00 -9.28 -15.37
N SER A 269 3.88 -8.55 -15.50
CA SER A 269 3.74 -7.19 -14.97
C SER A 269 3.99 -7.14 -13.46
N GLN A 270 3.57 -8.17 -12.73
CA GLN A 270 3.89 -8.29 -11.31
C GLN A 270 5.31 -8.79 -11.07
N ALA A 271 5.74 -9.82 -11.81
CA ALA A 271 7.06 -10.46 -11.61
C ALA A 271 8.23 -9.51 -11.92
N GLU A 272 8.03 -8.47 -12.75
CA GLU A 272 9.07 -7.49 -13.07
C GLU A 272 9.36 -6.49 -11.95
N HIS A 273 8.51 -6.37 -10.94
CA HIS A 273 8.68 -5.43 -9.84
C HIS A 273 9.91 -5.76 -9.00
N ASP A 274 10.05 -7.02 -8.59
CA ASP A 274 11.17 -7.49 -7.76
C ASP A 274 11.40 -9.00 -7.93
N GLU A 275 12.59 -9.48 -7.56
CA GLU A 275 12.96 -10.90 -7.59
C GLU A 275 12.13 -11.75 -6.60
N ASP A 276 11.57 -11.10 -5.55
CA ASP A 276 10.73 -11.72 -4.53
C ASP A 276 9.21 -11.53 -4.79
N ALA A 277 8.82 -10.87 -5.90
CA ALA A 277 7.42 -10.73 -6.29
C ALA A 277 6.76 -12.10 -6.52
N GLN A 278 5.47 -12.22 -6.24
CA GLN A 278 4.73 -13.47 -6.40
C GLN A 278 3.70 -13.37 -7.54
N ALA A 279 3.71 -14.36 -8.44
CA ALA A 279 2.78 -14.44 -9.56
C ALA A 279 2.18 -15.85 -9.69
N ILE A 280 0.88 -15.97 -9.43
CA ILE A 280 0.17 -17.26 -9.38
C ILE A 280 -1.02 -17.24 -10.33
N LEU A 281 -1.17 -18.33 -11.11
CA LEU A 281 -2.36 -18.61 -11.91
C LEU A 281 -3.12 -19.79 -11.31
N LEU A 282 -4.44 -19.65 -11.14
CA LEU A 282 -5.38 -20.75 -10.89
C LEU A 282 -6.28 -20.94 -12.12
N THR A 283 -6.41 -22.18 -12.58
CA THR A 283 -7.36 -22.54 -13.62
C THR A 283 -7.78 -24.00 -13.49
N TRP A 284 -8.97 -24.35 -13.99
CA TRP A 284 -9.45 -25.72 -14.08
C TRP A 284 -9.35 -26.34 -15.48
N ASP A 285 -8.69 -25.59 -16.43
CA ASP A 285 -8.42 -26.09 -17.77
C ASP A 285 -6.94 -26.50 -17.91
N PRO A 286 -6.63 -27.82 -17.99
CA PRO A 286 -5.26 -28.31 -18.11
C PRO A 286 -4.59 -27.91 -19.44
N LYS A 287 -5.37 -27.63 -20.50
CA LYS A 287 -4.83 -27.17 -21.79
C LYS A 287 -4.42 -25.71 -21.68
N PHE A 288 -5.16 -24.94 -20.93
CA PHE A 288 -4.88 -23.52 -20.72
C PHE A 288 -3.57 -23.31 -19.96
N ILE A 289 -3.31 -24.12 -18.91
CA ILE A 289 -2.00 -24.07 -18.19
C ILE A 289 -0.83 -24.30 -19.15
N GLN A 290 -0.98 -25.25 -20.08
CA GLN A 290 0.08 -25.50 -21.07
C GLN A 290 0.24 -24.30 -22.00
N ALA A 291 -0.87 -23.75 -22.53
CA ALA A 291 -0.85 -22.61 -23.43
C ALA A 291 -0.21 -21.36 -22.78
N VAL A 292 -0.54 -21.07 -21.51
CA VAL A 292 0.11 -19.98 -20.77
C VAL A 292 1.60 -20.23 -20.61
N GLY A 293 2.02 -21.45 -20.27
CA GLY A 293 3.44 -21.77 -20.17
C GLY A 293 4.21 -21.63 -21.50
N GLU A 294 3.57 -21.94 -22.62
CA GLU A 294 4.12 -21.74 -23.98
C GLU A 294 4.22 -20.24 -24.31
N SER A 295 3.19 -19.46 -23.96
CA SER A 295 3.19 -18.00 -24.11
C SER A 295 4.32 -17.37 -23.28
N MET A 296 4.46 -17.76 -22.01
CA MET A 296 5.54 -17.28 -21.15
C MET A 296 6.93 -17.59 -21.75
N ALA A 297 7.15 -18.79 -22.24
CA ALA A 297 8.43 -19.19 -22.85
C ALA A 297 8.77 -18.37 -24.11
N ARG A 298 7.76 -17.96 -24.84
CA ARG A 298 7.92 -17.15 -26.05
C ARG A 298 8.13 -15.67 -25.74
N LEU A 299 7.38 -15.12 -24.78
CA LEU A 299 7.33 -13.70 -24.50
C LEU A 299 8.45 -13.22 -23.54
N LEU A 300 8.88 -14.06 -22.59
CA LEU A 300 9.89 -13.67 -21.60
C LEU A 300 11.19 -13.09 -22.21
N PRO A 301 11.76 -13.66 -23.30
CA PRO A 301 12.97 -13.11 -23.91
C PRO A 301 12.80 -11.69 -24.50
N GLU A 302 11.56 -11.24 -24.71
CA GLU A 302 11.25 -9.92 -25.27
C GLU A 302 11.14 -8.83 -24.18
N MET A 303 11.15 -9.23 -22.90
CA MET A 303 10.99 -8.31 -21.76
C MET A 303 12.34 -7.65 -21.40
N GLU A 304 12.32 -6.34 -21.18
CA GLU A 304 13.52 -5.58 -20.77
C GLU A 304 14.08 -6.07 -19.42
N ARG A 305 13.18 -6.49 -18.50
CA ARG A 305 13.53 -6.99 -17.16
C ARG A 305 13.46 -8.52 -17.06
N CYS A 306 13.74 -9.25 -18.16
CA CYS A 306 13.58 -10.69 -18.25
C CYS A 306 14.30 -11.47 -17.12
N ASP A 307 15.46 -11.01 -16.65
CA ASP A 307 16.22 -11.67 -15.58
C ASP A 307 15.49 -11.57 -14.23
N ILE A 308 14.87 -10.44 -13.92
CA ILE A 308 14.09 -10.24 -12.69
C ILE A 308 12.83 -11.10 -12.75
N ILE A 309 12.08 -11.02 -13.85
CA ILE A 309 10.88 -11.84 -14.09
C ILE A 309 11.22 -13.34 -13.95
N ALA A 310 12.28 -13.80 -14.58
CA ALA A 310 12.68 -15.20 -14.52
C ALA A 310 13.02 -15.67 -13.09
N LYS A 311 13.67 -14.83 -12.28
CA LYS A 311 13.98 -15.14 -10.87
C LYS A 311 12.72 -15.17 -10.02
N SER A 312 11.87 -14.17 -10.13
CA SER A 312 10.58 -14.09 -9.44
C SER A 312 9.73 -15.33 -9.71
N LEU A 313 9.51 -15.67 -10.99
CA LEU A 313 8.73 -16.84 -11.38
C LEU A 313 9.35 -18.15 -10.90
N ALA A 314 10.69 -18.26 -10.90
CA ALA A 314 11.38 -19.46 -10.45
C ALA A 314 11.26 -19.70 -8.92
N SER A 315 11.19 -18.63 -8.14
CA SER A 315 11.15 -18.69 -6.68
C SER A 315 9.72 -18.66 -6.12
N ARG A 316 8.85 -17.79 -6.67
CA ARG A 316 7.53 -17.45 -6.12
C ARG A 316 6.39 -17.62 -7.11
N GLY A 317 6.65 -18.03 -8.35
CA GLY A 317 5.65 -18.25 -9.39
C GLY A 317 5.02 -19.64 -9.32
N ALA A 318 3.72 -19.74 -9.63
CA ALA A 318 3.04 -21.03 -9.76
C ALA A 318 1.90 -21.01 -10.79
N LEU A 319 1.79 -22.09 -11.56
CA LEU A 319 0.63 -22.43 -12.39
C LEU A 319 -0.08 -23.60 -11.70
N ILE A 320 -1.28 -23.38 -11.20
CA ILE A 320 -2.01 -24.34 -10.36
C ILE A 320 -3.27 -24.81 -11.06
N LEU A 321 -3.36 -26.12 -11.32
CA LEU A 321 -4.58 -26.75 -11.79
C LEU A 321 -5.48 -27.06 -10.58
N VAL A 322 -6.68 -26.47 -10.57
CA VAL A 322 -7.73 -26.72 -9.58
C VAL A 322 -8.84 -27.58 -10.17
N ASP A 323 -9.65 -28.20 -9.32
CA ASP A 323 -10.71 -29.08 -9.78
C ASP A 323 -12.01 -28.34 -10.15
N SER A 324 -12.24 -27.16 -9.54
CA SER A 324 -13.46 -26.38 -9.77
C SER A 324 -13.26 -24.87 -9.50
N PRO A 325 -14.20 -24.02 -9.95
CA PRO A 325 -14.25 -22.60 -9.59
C PRO A 325 -14.32 -22.36 -8.07
N GLU A 326 -15.09 -23.18 -7.33
CA GLU A 326 -15.23 -23.05 -5.89
C GLU A 326 -13.89 -23.29 -5.18
N GLN A 327 -13.16 -24.30 -5.62
CA GLN A 327 -11.81 -24.57 -5.08
C GLN A 327 -10.82 -23.44 -5.42
N ALA A 328 -10.97 -22.80 -6.59
CA ALA A 328 -10.17 -21.62 -6.92
C ALA A 328 -10.45 -20.47 -5.96
N ALA A 329 -11.71 -20.22 -5.61
CA ALA A 329 -12.10 -19.21 -4.63
C ALA A 329 -11.57 -19.53 -3.22
N GLU A 330 -11.63 -20.80 -2.79
CA GLU A 330 -11.07 -21.25 -1.50
C GLU A 330 -9.56 -21.02 -1.44
N ILE A 331 -8.83 -21.38 -2.49
CA ILE A 331 -7.38 -21.18 -2.57
C ILE A 331 -7.05 -19.68 -2.61
N SER A 332 -7.81 -18.87 -3.37
CA SER A 332 -7.66 -17.42 -3.38
C SER A 332 -7.80 -16.83 -1.97
N ASN A 333 -8.83 -17.21 -1.23
CA ASN A 333 -9.01 -16.77 0.15
C ASN A 333 -7.89 -17.26 1.09
N ARG A 334 -7.29 -18.43 0.80
CA ARG A 334 -6.13 -18.93 1.56
C ARG A 334 -4.87 -18.11 1.27
N ILE A 335 -4.65 -17.70 0.03
CA ILE A 335 -3.53 -16.83 -0.39
C ILE A 335 -3.75 -15.40 0.16
N ALA A 336 -4.97 -14.87 0.05
CA ALA A 336 -5.32 -13.49 0.36
C ALA A 336 -4.40 -12.48 -0.36
N PRO A 337 -4.40 -12.50 -1.71
CA PRO A 337 -3.44 -11.79 -2.52
C PRO A 337 -3.62 -10.27 -2.44
N GLU A 338 -2.55 -9.55 -2.77
CA GLU A 338 -2.59 -8.10 -3.02
C GLU A 338 -3.51 -7.77 -4.20
N HIS A 339 -3.21 -8.35 -5.37
CA HIS A 339 -4.02 -8.21 -6.59
C HIS A 339 -4.69 -9.53 -6.92
N LEU A 340 -6.02 -9.51 -7.09
CA LEU A 340 -6.80 -10.64 -7.57
C LEU A 340 -7.43 -10.31 -8.91
N GLU A 341 -7.01 -10.98 -9.99
CA GLU A 341 -7.68 -10.92 -11.28
C GLU A 341 -8.68 -12.06 -11.46
N LEU A 342 -9.93 -11.72 -11.71
CA LEU A 342 -11.00 -12.63 -12.07
C LEU A 342 -11.20 -12.62 -13.60
N SER A 343 -10.31 -13.30 -14.33
CA SER A 343 -10.36 -13.41 -15.80
C SER A 343 -11.35 -14.50 -16.24
N VAL A 344 -12.62 -14.32 -15.84
CA VAL A 344 -13.72 -15.24 -16.02
C VAL A 344 -14.88 -14.59 -16.76
N GLU A 345 -15.87 -15.39 -17.20
CA GLU A 345 -17.01 -14.89 -17.98
C GLU A 345 -17.98 -14.04 -17.15
N ASP A 346 -18.27 -14.46 -15.91
CA ASP A 346 -19.17 -13.76 -14.99
C ASP A 346 -18.42 -13.46 -13.66
N PRO A 347 -17.61 -12.38 -13.60
CA PRO A 347 -16.81 -12.07 -12.41
C PRO A 347 -17.66 -11.59 -11.23
N GLU A 348 -18.85 -11.02 -11.45
CA GLU A 348 -19.72 -10.54 -10.38
C GLU A 348 -20.23 -11.70 -9.50
N SER A 349 -20.46 -12.86 -10.10
CA SER A 349 -20.91 -14.06 -9.38
C SER A 349 -19.88 -14.59 -8.36
N TRP A 350 -18.62 -14.19 -8.50
CA TRP A 350 -17.53 -14.60 -7.60
C TRP A 350 -17.45 -13.77 -6.32
N LEU A 351 -17.93 -12.52 -6.34
CA LEU A 351 -17.78 -11.59 -5.22
C LEU A 351 -18.26 -12.13 -3.87
N PRO A 352 -19.41 -12.87 -3.78
CA PRO A 352 -19.84 -13.44 -2.49
C PRO A 352 -18.88 -14.49 -1.92
N SER A 353 -18.03 -15.10 -2.75
CA SER A 353 -17.08 -16.15 -2.36
C SER A 353 -15.67 -15.64 -2.13
N ILE A 354 -15.36 -14.40 -2.53
CA ILE A 354 -14.05 -13.77 -2.34
C ILE A 354 -14.11 -12.90 -1.09
N HIS A 355 -13.31 -13.25 -0.09
CA HIS A 355 -13.30 -12.57 1.21
C HIS A 355 -12.00 -11.80 1.47
N HIS A 356 -10.91 -12.21 0.83
CA HIS A 356 -9.59 -11.69 1.12
C HIS A 356 -8.83 -11.39 -0.17
N ALA A 357 -8.81 -10.12 -0.56
CA ALA A 357 -7.99 -9.57 -1.64
C ALA A 357 -7.75 -8.08 -1.37
N GLY A 358 -6.58 -7.58 -1.72
CA GLY A 358 -6.29 -6.15 -1.66
C GLY A 358 -7.11 -5.39 -2.69
N ALA A 359 -7.06 -5.81 -3.96
CA ALA A 359 -7.92 -5.31 -5.03
C ALA A 359 -8.45 -6.46 -5.88
N ILE A 360 -9.66 -6.32 -6.45
CA ILE A 360 -10.31 -7.32 -7.32
C ILE A 360 -10.49 -6.71 -8.72
N PHE A 361 -9.80 -7.27 -9.70
CA PHE A 361 -9.86 -6.89 -11.11
C PHE A 361 -10.86 -7.79 -11.83
N MET A 362 -11.97 -7.22 -12.28
CA MET A 362 -13.14 -7.98 -12.71
C MET A 362 -13.22 -8.06 -14.23
N GLY A 363 -13.10 -9.29 -14.75
CA GLY A 363 -13.29 -9.60 -16.17
C GLY A 363 -12.01 -9.55 -17.00
N ARG A 364 -12.06 -10.18 -18.19
CA ARG A 364 -10.89 -10.45 -19.05
C ARG A 364 -10.14 -9.21 -19.57
N HIS A 365 -10.80 -8.06 -19.55
CA HIS A 365 -10.25 -6.80 -20.07
C HIS A 365 -9.68 -5.90 -18.97
N THR A 366 -9.65 -6.38 -17.73
CA THR A 366 -9.26 -5.59 -16.57
C THR A 366 -7.91 -6.10 -16.06
N ALA A 367 -6.84 -5.72 -16.77
CA ALA A 367 -5.46 -6.02 -16.37
C ALA A 367 -5.06 -5.21 -15.12
N GLU A 368 -4.20 -5.76 -14.27
CA GLU A 368 -3.61 -5.11 -13.09
C GLU A 368 -3.06 -3.71 -13.41
N ALA A 369 -2.31 -3.58 -14.50
CA ALA A 369 -1.72 -2.31 -14.93
C ALA A 369 -2.73 -1.16 -15.08
N LEU A 370 -4.01 -1.45 -15.40
CA LEU A 370 -5.03 -0.41 -15.46
C LEU A 370 -5.34 0.15 -14.07
N GLY A 371 -5.38 -0.70 -13.05
CA GLY A 371 -5.55 -0.29 -11.65
C GLY A 371 -4.35 0.48 -11.14
N ASP A 372 -3.17 0.00 -11.42
CA ASP A 372 -1.93 0.57 -10.95
C ASP A 372 -1.69 2.01 -11.44
N TYR A 373 -2.17 2.32 -12.64
CA TYR A 373 -1.88 3.62 -13.23
C TYR A 373 -3.06 4.57 -13.35
N CYS A 374 -4.27 4.09 -13.67
CA CYS A 374 -5.29 5.01 -14.16
C CYS A 374 -6.76 4.63 -13.92
N ALA A 375 -7.08 3.48 -13.35
CA ALA A 375 -8.49 3.11 -13.15
C ALA A 375 -9.19 3.96 -12.09
N GLY A 376 -8.48 4.41 -11.07
CA GLY A 376 -9.00 5.25 -9.99
C GLY A 376 -8.82 4.69 -8.59
N PRO A 377 -9.12 3.40 -8.31
CA PRO A 377 -8.82 2.76 -7.03
C PRO A 377 -7.33 2.85 -6.68
N ASN A 378 -7.03 2.81 -5.38
CA ASN A 378 -5.66 2.95 -4.89
C ASN A 378 -4.85 1.67 -5.10
N HIS A 379 -3.61 1.82 -5.55
CA HIS A 379 -2.67 0.72 -5.71
C HIS A 379 -1.76 0.48 -4.48
N VAL A 380 -1.89 1.28 -3.42
CA VAL A 380 -1.21 1.00 -2.15
C VAL A 380 -2.04 -0.03 -1.40
N LEU A 381 -1.70 -1.29 -1.60
CA LEU A 381 -2.50 -2.45 -1.23
C LEU A 381 -1.83 -3.26 -0.12
N PRO A 382 -2.63 -4.01 0.68
CA PRO A 382 -2.10 -4.94 1.67
C PRO A 382 -1.44 -6.14 0.99
N THR A 383 -0.17 -6.40 1.31
CA THR A 383 0.64 -7.51 0.83
C THR A 383 0.81 -8.58 1.90
N SER A 384 1.46 -9.71 1.56
CA SER A 384 1.85 -10.76 2.51
C SER A 384 0.67 -11.31 3.31
N ALA A 385 -0.43 -11.60 2.60
CA ALA A 385 -1.70 -12.09 3.13
C ALA A 385 -2.38 -11.14 4.15
N THR A 386 -1.95 -9.90 4.29
CA THR A 386 -2.57 -8.92 5.20
C THR A 386 -3.92 -8.41 4.71
N ALA A 387 -4.32 -8.70 3.47
CA ALA A 387 -5.67 -8.45 2.95
C ALA A 387 -6.79 -9.12 3.78
N ARG A 388 -6.43 -10.01 4.73
CA ARG A 388 -7.37 -10.60 5.70
C ARG A 388 -7.87 -9.61 6.74
N PHE A 389 -7.13 -8.54 7.03
CA PHE A 389 -7.43 -7.57 8.08
C PHE A 389 -7.03 -6.13 7.74
N SER A 390 -6.41 -5.90 6.58
CA SER A 390 -6.04 -4.59 6.07
C SER A 390 -6.77 -4.29 4.76
N SER A 391 -6.90 -3.02 4.43
CA SER A 391 -7.56 -2.52 3.23
C SER A 391 -6.60 -1.68 2.39
N PRO A 392 -6.92 -1.42 1.11
CA PRO A 392 -6.24 -0.40 0.32
C PRO A 392 -6.19 0.94 1.02
N LEU A 393 -5.15 1.72 0.75
CA LEU A 393 -5.07 3.09 1.21
C LEU A 393 -6.26 3.90 0.68
N GLY A 394 -6.94 4.62 1.56
CA GLY A 394 -8.12 5.40 1.20
C GLY A 394 -8.25 6.69 2.00
N VAL A 395 -9.30 7.45 1.73
CA VAL A 395 -9.60 8.72 2.40
C VAL A 395 -9.72 8.53 3.92
N TYR A 396 -10.31 7.42 4.36
CA TYR A 396 -10.48 7.07 5.77
C TYR A 396 -9.17 6.87 6.53
N ASP A 397 -8.06 6.63 5.84
CA ASP A 397 -6.72 6.53 6.43
C ASP A 397 -6.16 7.89 6.87
N PHE A 398 -6.67 8.96 6.29
CA PHE A 398 -6.28 10.34 6.56
C PHE A 398 -7.27 11.09 7.43
N GLN A 399 -8.30 10.41 7.92
CA GLN A 399 -9.34 10.96 8.79
C GLN A 399 -9.33 10.29 10.15
N LYS A 400 -9.61 11.07 11.18
CA LYS A 400 -9.83 10.59 12.56
C LYS A 400 -11.30 10.67 12.91
N ARG A 401 -11.74 9.75 13.74
CA ARG A 401 -13.10 9.67 14.27
C ARG A 401 -13.07 9.88 15.78
N SER A 402 -13.75 10.93 16.26
CA SER A 402 -13.88 11.21 17.68
C SER A 402 -15.34 11.03 18.10
N SER A 403 -15.57 10.26 19.18
CA SER A 403 -16.91 10.10 19.73
C SER A 403 -17.40 11.41 20.35
N LEU A 404 -18.65 11.77 20.06
CA LEU A 404 -19.36 12.88 20.66
C LEU A 404 -20.38 12.33 21.64
N ILE A 405 -20.33 12.80 22.89
CA ILE A 405 -21.24 12.40 23.95
C ILE A 405 -21.70 13.69 24.66
N TYR A 406 -23.00 13.95 24.63
CA TYR A 406 -23.63 15.05 25.37
C TYR A 406 -24.83 14.48 26.11
N CYS A 407 -24.85 14.66 27.43
CA CYS A 407 -25.98 14.26 28.26
C CYS A 407 -26.77 15.51 28.69
N THR A 408 -28.09 15.40 28.63
CA THR A 408 -29.00 16.33 29.37
C THR A 408 -28.91 16.03 30.86
N GLU A 409 -29.49 16.88 31.69
CA GLU A 409 -29.59 16.65 33.15
C GLU A 409 -30.32 15.33 33.46
N GLN A 410 -31.46 15.09 32.77
CA GLN A 410 -32.19 13.82 32.86
C GLN A 410 -31.36 12.63 32.41
N GLY A 411 -30.76 12.71 31.22
CA GLY A 411 -29.93 11.62 30.70
C GLY A 411 -28.71 11.32 31.57
N ALA A 412 -28.06 12.37 32.11
CA ALA A 412 -26.95 12.20 33.05
C ALA A 412 -27.39 11.54 34.36
N SER A 413 -28.60 11.86 34.85
CA SER A 413 -29.16 11.21 36.03
C SER A 413 -29.46 9.72 35.80
N GLU A 414 -30.07 9.38 34.69
CA GLU A 414 -30.39 8.00 34.33
C GLU A 414 -29.13 7.15 34.10
N LEU A 415 -28.22 7.64 33.28
CA LEU A 415 -26.96 6.98 32.98
C LEU A 415 -26.03 6.92 34.19
N GLY A 416 -26.08 7.94 35.05
CA GLY A 416 -25.28 8.01 36.27
C GLY A 416 -25.57 6.87 37.25
N LYS A 417 -26.81 6.41 37.34
CA LYS A 417 -27.19 5.26 38.15
C LYS A 417 -26.53 3.96 37.63
N LEU A 418 -26.54 3.77 36.31
CA LEU A 418 -25.90 2.62 35.67
C LEU A 418 -24.38 2.67 35.85
N ALA A 419 -23.78 3.82 35.55
CA ALA A 419 -22.34 4.03 35.68
C ALA A 419 -21.83 3.84 37.11
N SER A 420 -22.62 4.26 38.13
CA SER A 420 -22.28 4.03 39.52
C SER A 420 -22.19 2.53 39.86
N VAL A 421 -23.19 1.73 39.45
CA VAL A 421 -23.21 0.28 39.69
C VAL A 421 -22.02 -0.37 39.06
N LEU A 422 -21.74 -0.08 37.76
CA LEU A 422 -20.64 -0.67 37.02
C LEU A 422 -19.27 -0.26 37.58
N GLY A 423 -19.08 1.04 37.84
CA GLY A 423 -17.82 1.54 38.39
C GLY A 423 -17.50 0.98 39.79
N ARG A 424 -18.53 0.73 40.62
CA ARG A 424 -18.34 0.04 41.91
C ARG A 424 -18.02 -1.45 41.72
N GLY A 425 -18.64 -2.12 40.73
CA GLY A 425 -18.35 -3.50 40.37
C GLY A 425 -16.88 -3.70 39.91
N GLU A 426 -16.31 -2.70 39.27
CA GLU A 426 -14.91 -2.67 38.86
C GLU A 426 -13.96 -2.14 39.95
N SER A 427 -14.46 -1.83 41.15
CA SER A 427 -13.70 -1.20 42.23
C SER A 427 -13.16 0.20 41.92
N LEU A 428 -13.74 0.87 40.91
CA LEU A 428 -13.40 2.22 40.48
C LEU A 428 -14.29 3.27 41.18
N THR A 429 -14.08 3.51 42.46
CA THR A 429 -14.96 4.35 43.28
C THR A 429 -15.00 5.81 42.82
N ALA A 430 -13.93 6.36 42.27
CA ALA A 430 -13.91 7.72 41.74
C ALA A 430 -14.81 7.86 40.48
N HIS A 431 -14.82 6.85 39.61
CA HIS A 431 -15.72 6.79 38.45
C HIS A 431 -17.20 6.74 38.92
N ALA A 432 -17.50 5.83 39.84
CA ALA A 432 -18.84 5.72 40.41
C ALA A 432 -19.31 7.05 41.02
N ARG A 433 -18.50 7.69 41.85
CA ARG A 433 -18.83 8.98 42.49
C ARG A 433 -18.94 10.12 41.47
N SER A 434 -18.14 10.15 40.46
CA SER A 434 -18.26 11.14 39.37
C SER A 434 -19.64 11.09 38.70
N ALA A 435 -20.15 9.89 38.46
CA ALA A 435 -21.49 9.67 37.91
C ALA A 435 -22.58 10.04 38.95
N GLU A 436 -22.42 9.62 40.20
CA GLU A 436 -23.37 9.88 41.30
C GLU A 436 -23.62 11.37 41.57
N TYR A 437 -22.61 12.23 41.41
CA TYR A 437 -22.77 13.68 41.55
C TYR A 437 -23.69 14.31 40.50
N ARG A 438 -24.03 13.58 39.43
CA ARG A 438 -24.91 14.02 38.33
C ARG A 438 -26.30 13.37 38.39
N ILE A 439 -26.57 12.55 39.41
CA ILE A 439 -27.89 11.98 39.67
C ILE A 439 -28.75 13.04 40.38
N GLU A 440 -29.90 13.33 39.80
CA GLU A 440 -30.92 14.17 40.50
C GLU A 440 -31.30 13.53 41.83
N LYS A 441 -31.38 14.36 42.86
CA LYS A 441 -31.72 13.94 44.22
C LYS A 441 -33.19 13.85 44.41
#